data_367a4a898886dc50d68eae1b800eeee3
#
_entry.id   367a4a898886dc50d68eae1b800eeee3
#
_cell.length_a   1.000
_cell.length_b   1.000
_cell.length_c   1.000
_cell.angle_alpha   90.00
_cell.angle_beta   90.00
_cell.angle_gamma   90.00
#
_symmetry.space_group_name_H-M   'P 1'
#
loop_
_entity.id
_entity.type
_entity.pdbx_description
1 polymer ?
#
loop_
_entity_poly.entity_id
_entity_poly.type
_entity_poly.pdbx_seq_one_letter_code
_entity_poly.pdbx_strand_id
1 'polypeptide(L)'
;MKSRIHHFLLPLCAAAAALCGCSADYEAPVIDSVWLNMVTRPVEEVSCAYPGQTLCVRGEHLGDLKRVIVNGTDINLNTLFVYESPTAVTFTLPAGVGTRGDYIRIVTSWGMAEHPFVVRPAAEMPEIAAFSATTLIPGRTLTITGTNLQGAVRVLLPLAFDGSVECEPAGEQAEGGTSVDVVIPDGVTFATGRCCIEMTKHDDGRGIDYTEKVFSDKTDFRN
;
A
#
# COMPACT_ATOMS: atom_id res chain seq x y z
N MET A 1 15.92 24.09 -88.87
CA MET A 1 16.70 24.38 -87.63
C MET A 1 15.80 24.11 -86.43
N LYS A 2 16.11 23.02 -85.72
CA LYS A 2 15.29 22.56 -84.56
C LYS A 2 16.06 22.91 -83.29
N SER A 3 15.48 23.85 -82.54
CA SER A 3 15.98 24.16 -81.20
C SER A 3 15.43 23.12 -80.17
N ARG A 4 16.32 22.42 -79.46
CA ARG A 4 15.98 21.51 -78.34
C ARG A 4 16.10 22.29 -77.03
N ILE A 5 15.00 22.51 -76.36
CA ILE A 5 14.93 23.05 -75.01
C ILE A 5 15.11 21.85 -74.05
N HIS A 6 16.23 21.84 -73.32
CA HIS A 6 16.44 20.89 -72.26
C HIS A 6 15.75 21.41 -70.99
N HIS A 7 14.71 20.68 -70.56
CA HIS A 7 14.12 20.88 -69.24
C HIS A 7 15.00 20.22 -68.17
N PHE A 8 15.65 21.06 -67.42
CA PHE A 8 16.29 20.62 -66.16
C PHE A 8 15.22 20.44 -65.12
N LEU A 9 14.84 19.20 -64.83
CA LEU A 9 14.06 18.82 -63.64
C LEU A 9 15.00 18.78 -62.45
N LEU A 10 14.89 19.78 -61.57
CA LEU A 10 15.45 19.71 -60.23
C LEU A 10 14.62 18.73 -59.38
N PRO A 11 15.22 17.72 -58.75
CA PRO A 11 14.52 16.95 -57.74
C PRO A 11 14.43 17.80 -56.48
N LEU A 12 13.21 18.17 -56.10
CA LEU A 12 12.88 18.78 -54.84
C LEU A 12 13.00 17.67 -53.77
N CYS A 13 14.17 17.57 -53.11
CA CYS A 13 14.33 16.77 -51.92
C CYS A 13 13.48 17.38 -50.81
N ALA A 14 12.28 16.84 -50.65
CA ALA A 14 11.49 17.06 -49.45
C ALA A 14 12.21 16.38 -48.26
N ALA A 15 13.01 17.14 -47.54
CA ALA A 15 13.47 16.74 -46.20
C ALA A 15 12.25 16.68 -45.31
N ALA A 16 11.68 15.49 -45.18
CA ALA A 16 10.76 15.18 -44.09
C ALA A 16 11.58 15.22 -42.79
N ALA A 17 11.62 16.37 -42.15
CA ALA A 17 12.04 16.47 -40.76
C ALA A 17 11.07 15.61 -39.97
N ALA A 18 11.50 14.43 -39.59
CA ALA A 18 10.86 13.65 -38.55
C ALA A 18 10.95 14.50 -37.28
N LEU A 19 9.91 15.26 -37.01
CA LEU A 19 9.63 15.80 -35.70
C LEU A 19 9.35 14.57 -34.80
N CYS A 20 10.40 14.01 -34.21
CA CYS A 20 10.25 13.27 -32.98
C CYS A 20 9.72 14.28 -31.93
N GLY A 21 8.44 14.58 -32.04
CA GLY A 21 7.72 15.17 -30.95
C GLY A 21 7.83 14.17 -29.80
N CYS A 22 8.55 14.52 -28.72
CA CYS A 22 8.20 13.99 -27.43
C CYS A 22 6.71 14.31 -27.26
N SER A 23 5.85 13.37 -27.54
CA SER A 23 4.48 13.41 -27.05
C SER A 23 4.64 13.34 -25.54
N ALA A 24 4.57 14.49 -24.87
CA ALA A 24 4.25 14.46 -23.47
C ALA A 24 2.94 13.66 -23.38
N ASP A 25 2.96 12.55 -22.67
CA ASP A 25 1.80 11.70 -22.50
C ASP A 25 0.74 12.49 -21.73
N TYR A 26 -0.14 13.14 -22.49
CA TYR A 26 -1.28 13.91 -21.99
C TYR A 26 -2.45 12.97 -21.66
N GLU A 27 -2.15 11.86 -21.02
CA GLU A 27 -3.15 10.86 -20.66
C GLU A 27 -3.67 11.10 -19.25
N ALA A 28 -4.94 10.78 -19.05
CA ALA A 28 -5.56 10.85 -17.73
C ALA A 28 -4.86 9.87 -16.78
N PRO A 29 -4.75 10.20 -15.49
CA PRO A 29 -4.14 9.30 -14.52
C PRO A 29 -4.93 7.99 -14.42
N VAL A 30 -4.23 6.91 -14.08
CA VAL A 30 -4.79 5.60 -13.73
C VAL A 30 -4.27 5.21 -12.37
N ILE A 31 -5.12 4.65 -11.52
CA ILE A 31 -4.73 4.09 -10.22
C ILE A 31 -4.89 2.57 -10.31
N ASP A 32 -3.79 1.84 -10.18
CA ASP A 32 -3.76 0.38 -10.22
C ASP A 32 -3.94 -0.21 -8.83
N SER A 33 -3.25 0.35 -7.83
CA SER A 33 -3.23 -0.20 -6.47
C SER A 33 -2.84 0.83 -5.42
N VAL A 34 -3.21 0.55 -4.17
CA VAL A 34 -2.85 1.35 -2.99
C VAL A 34 -2.07 0.46 -2.03
N TRP A 35 -0.93 0.95 -1.57
CA TRP A 35 -0.02 0.23 -0.69
C TRP A 35 0.16 0.95 0.63
N LEU A 36 0.22 0.20 1.71
CA LEU A 36 0.71 0.72 2.98
C LEU A 36 2.21 0.99 2.85
N ASN A 37 2.63 2.21 3.16
CA ASN A 37 4.02 2.63 3.07
C ASN A 37 4.61 2.78 4.46
N MET A 38 5.53 1.88 4.84
CA MET A 38 6.22 1.97 6.12
C MET A 38 7.59 2.61 5.92
N VAL A 39 7.77 3.77 6.55
CA VAL A 39 8.99 4.60 6.51
C VAL A 39 9.27 5.17 5.12
N THR A 40 9.81 4.39 4.17
CA THR A 40 10.22 4.89 2.85
C THR A 40 9.92 3.90 1.72
N ARG A 41 9.19 2.82 2.02
CA ARG A 41 8.88 1.80 1.00
C ARG A 41 7.47 1.24 1.17
N PRO A 42 6.79 0.92 0.06
CA PRO A 42 5.57 0.15 0.08
C PRO A 42 5.84 -1.25 0.64
N VAL A 43 4.99 -1.72 1.54
CA VAL A 43 5.13 -3.04 2.17
C VAL A 43 4.01 -3.99 1.83
N GLU A 44 2.78 -3.46 1.63
CA GLU A 44 1.62 -4.29 1.38
C GLU A 44 0.55 -3.53 0.62
N GLU A 45 -0.09 -4.20 -0.33
CA GLU A 45 -1.29 -3.70 -1.00
C GLU A 45 -2.48 -3.76 -0.06
N VAL A 46 -3.23 -2.65 0.02
CA VAL A 46 -4.34 -2.49 0.95
C VAL A 46 -5.56 -1.87 0.27
N SER A 47 -6.75 -2.29 0.69
CA SER A 47 -8.03 -1.68 0.30
C SER A 47 -8.61 -0.76 1.36
N CYS A 48 -8.01 -0.74 2.54
CA CYS A 48 -8.38 0.17 3.64
C CYS A 48 -7.17 0.63 4.43
N ALA A 49 -7.32 1.75 5.13
CA ALA A 49 -6.31 2.27 6.05
C ALA A 49 -6.93 3.14 7.15
N TYR A 50 -6.09 3.56 8.09
CA TYR A 50 -6.46 4.38 9.23
C TYR A 50 -5.82 5.77 9.16
N PRO A 51 -6.42 6.80 9.77
CA PRO A 51 -5.78 8.10 9.93
C PRO A 51 -4.37 7.96 10.54
N GLY A 52 -3.41 8.71 10.01
CA GLY A 52 -2.01 8.65 10.41
C GLY A 52 -1.15 7.67 9.62
N GLN A 53 -1.73 6.72 8.91
CA GLN A 53 -0.98 5.81 8.05
C GLN A 53 -0.52 6.49 6.76
N THR A 54 0.65 6.11 6.29
CA THR A 54 1.21 6.58 5.02
C THR A 54 0.89 5.57 3.93
N LEU A 55 0.36 6.07 2.82
CA LEU A 55 -0.03 5.31 1.65
C LEU A 55 0.87 5.63 0.46
N CYS A 56 1.08 4.64 -0.40
CA CYS A 56 1.68 4.79 -1.71
C CYS A 56 0.64 4.33 -2.76
N VAL A 57 0.10 5.27 -3.49
CA VAL A 57 -0.77 5.00 -4.64
C VAL A 57 0.11 4.73 -5.84
N ARG A 58 -0.10 3.60 -6.51
CA ARG A 58 0.60 3.22 -7.74
C ARG A 58 -0.34 3.25 -8.93
N GLY A 59 0.24 3.58 -10.08
CA GLY A 59 -0.53 3.68 -11.31
C GLY A 59 0.27 4.26 -12.45
N GLU A 60 -0.41 4.82 -13.43
CA GLU A 60 0.17 5.45 -14.60
C GLU A 60 -0.26 6.91 -14.70
N HIS A 61 0.56 7.74 -15.35
CA HIS A 61 0.28 9.17 -15.61
C HIS A 61 -0.06 9.99 -14.36
N LEU A 62 0.53 9.61 -13.19
CA LEU A 62 0.34 10.31 -11.92
C LEU A 62 1.16 11.61 -11.81
N GLY A 63 1.95 11.92 -12.83
CA GLY A 63 2.72 13.16 -12.93
C GLY A 63 1.82 14.41 -13.00
N ASP A 64 2.43 15.58 -12.76
CA ASP A 64 1.73 16.88 -12.76
C ASP A 64 0.51 16.91 -11.82
N LEU A 65 0.69 16.28 -10.64
CA LEU A 65 -0.30 16.15 -9.59
C LEU A 65 -0.81 17.51 -9.11
N LYS A 66 -2.11 17.68 -9.06
CA LYS A 66 -2.79 18.88 -8.54
C LYS A 66 -3.46 18.63 -7.19
N ARG A 67 -4.12 17.49 -7.03
CA ARG A 67 -4.86 17.17 -5.80
C ARG A 67 -4.85 15.67 -5.56
N VAL A 68 -4.83 15.31 -4.29
CA VAL A 68 -5.23 13.99 -3.79
C VAL A 68 -6.43 14.19 -2.88
N ILE A 69 -7.51 13.48 -3.14
CA ILE A 69 -8.75 13.57 -2.35
C ILE A 69 -9.07 12.18 -1.82
N VAL A 70 -9.25 12.07 -0.52
CA VAL A 70 -9.66 10.83 0.13
C VAL A 70 -10.98 11.06 0.82
N ASN A 71 -12.03 10.35 0.39
CA ASN A 71 -13.39 10.47 0.94
C ASN A 71 -13.87 11.93 1.07
N GLY A 72 -13.61 12.76 0.06
CA GLY A 72 -13.97 14.18 0.04
C GLY A 72 -13.01 15.10 0.81
N THR A 73 -12.03 14.56 1.53
CA THR A 73 -10.99 15.35 2.20
C THR A 73 -9.82 15.60 1.25
N ASP A 74 -9.49 16.87 1.05
CA ASP A 74 -8.33 17.28 0.26
C ASP A 74 -7.05 17.08 1.08
N ILE A 75 -6.12 16.28 0.56
CA ILE A 75 -4.85 16.01 1.23
C ILE A 75 -3.90 17.17 0.97
N ASN A 76 -3.35 17.75 2.04
CA ASN A 76 -2.39 18.84 1.91
C ASN A 76 -1.04 18.32 1.38
N LEU A 77 -0.79 18.52 0.10
CA LEU A 77 0.41 18.06 -0.58
C LEU A 77 1.71 18.75 -0.11
N ASN A 78 1.61 19.88 0.56
CA ASN A 78 2.79 20.65 0.98
C ASN A 78 3.41 20.18 2.31
N THR A 79 2.69 19.39 3.11
CA THR A 79 3.12 19.02 4.47
C THR A 79 3.31 17.52 4.68
N LEU A 80 2.58 16.68 3.96
CA LEU A 80 2.50 15.23 4.22
C LEU A 80 2.69 14.41 2.93
N PHE A 81 3.27 15.02 1.92
CA PHE A 81 3.36 14.45 0.59
C PHE A 81 4.82 14.20 0.20
N VAL A 82 5.09 13.02 -0.29
CA VAL A 82 6.33 12.65 -0.96
C VAL A 82 5.98 12.10 -2.35
N TYR A 83 6.30 12.89 -3.37
CA TYR A 83 6.16 12.46 -4.75
C TYR A 83 7.36 11.60 -5.14
N GLU A 84 7.12 10.37 -5.55
CA GLU A 84 8.20 9.44 -5.89
C GLU A 84 8.47 9.37 -7.41
N SER A 85 7.41 9.33 -8.21
CA SER A 85 7.52 9.20 -9.67
C SER A 85 6.19 9.47 -10.38
N PRO A 86 6.16 9.56 -11.73
CA PRO A 86 4.91 9.59 -12.49
C PRO A 86 4.02 8.37 -12.31
N THR A 87 4.53 7.31 -11.65
CA THR A 87 3.82 6.05 -11.42
C THR A 87 3.54 5.77 -9.95
N ALA A 88 3.94 6.66 -9.03
CA ALA A 88 3.72 6.47 -7.60
C ALA A 88 3.58 7.81 -6.87
N VAL A 89 2.58 7.88 -6.01
CA VAL A 89 2.26 9.04 -5.16
C VAL A 89 2.14 8.58 -3.72
N THR A 90 3.01 9.11 -2.84
CA THR A 90 3.01 8.79 -1.41
C THR A 90 2.49 9.94 -0.59
N PHE A 91 1.58 9.68 0.36
CA PHE A 91 1.04 10.67 1.28
C PHE A 91 0.58 10.01 2.59
N THR A 92 0.45 10.81 3.65
CA THR A 92 -0.09 10.36 4.94
C THR A 92 -1.53 10.80 5.09
N LEU A 93 -2.40 9.90 5.53
CA LEU A 93 -3.79 10.21 5.85
C LEU A 93 -3.85 11.13 7.08
N PRO A 94 -4.43 12.33 6.96
CA PRO A 94 -4.55 13.24 8.11
C PRO A 94 -5.52 12.67 9.16
N ALA A 95 -5.35 13.08 10.43
CA ALA A 95 -6.22 12.65 11.51
C ALA A 95 -7.71 13.00 11.30
N GLY A 96 -8.00 14.05 10.54
CA GLY A 96 -9.36 14.50 10.23
C GLY A 96 -9.92 13.98 8.90
N VAL A 97 -9.28 12.98 8.27
CA VAL A 97 -9.80 12.41 7.02
C VAL A 97 -11.17 11.77 7.26
N GLY A 98 -12.10 12.01 6.33
CA GLY A 98 -13.46 11.47 6.42
C GLY A 98 -13.47 9.92 6.36
N THR A 99 -14.24 9.29 7.24
CA THR A 99 -14.49 7.84 7.22
C THR A 99 -15.74 7.47 6.41
N ARG A 100 -16.50 8.48 5.94
CA ARG A 100 -17.64 8.31 5.05
C ARG A 100 -17.19 8.48 3.61
N GLY A 101 -17.38 7.47 2.82
CA GLY A 101 -16.91 7.40 1.44
C GLY A 101 -16.04 6.18 1.26
N ASP A 102 -15.64 5.92 0.01
CA ASP A 102 -15.00 4.68 -0.39
C ASP A 102 -14.03 4.86 -1.55
N TYR A 103 -13.36 6.02 -1.61
CA TYR A 103 -12.46 6.30 -2.72
C TYR A 103 -11.23 7.11 -2.35
N ILE A 104 -10.16 6.86 -3.11
CA ILE A 104 -9.05 7.79 -3.32
C ILE A 104 -9.19 8.36 -4.73
N ARG A 105 -9.07 9.66 -4.87
CA ARG A 105 -9.08 10.35 -6.16
C ARG A 105 -7.77 11.11 -6.36
N ILE A 106 -7.12 10.87 -7.48
CA ILE A 106 -5.95 11.60 -7.97
C ILE A 106 -6.41 12.56 -9.07
N VAL A 107 -6.03 13.82 -8.98
CA VAL A 107 -6.28 14.84 -10.00
C VAL A 107 -4.95 15.36 -10.51
N THR A 108 -4.74 15.28 -11.80
CA THR A 108 -3.59 15.85 -12.51
C THR A 108 -4.04 16.97 -13.46
N SER A 109 -3.13 17.61 -14.17
CA SER A 109 -3.50 18.57 -15.23
C SER A 109 -4.27 17.92 -16.38
N TRP A 110 -4.20 16.59 -16.53
CA TRP A 110 -4.71 15.84 -17.68
C TRP A 110 -5.99 15.07 -17.40
N GLY A 111 -6.44 15.09 -16.15
CA GLY A 111 -7.66 14.42 -15.76
C GLY A 111 -7.69 13.96 -14.32
N MET A 112 -8.57 13.03 -14.04
CA MET A 112 -8.68 12.42 -12.73
C MET A 112 -8.90 10.91 -12.82
N ALA A 113 -8.39 10.19 -11.82
CA ALA A 113 -8.70 8.79 -11.56
C ALA A 113 -9.27 8.63 -10.16
N GLU A 114 -10.08 7.61 -10.01
CA GLU A 114 -10.70 7.23 -8.73
C GLU A 114 -10.49 5.73 -8.51
N HIS A 115 -10.17 5.36 -7.27
CA HIS A 115 -9.93 3.98 -6.89
C HIS A 115 -10.71 3.68 -5.60
N PRO A 116 -11.44 2.55 -5.52
CA PRO A 116 -12.15 2.15 -4.31
C PRO A 116 -11.19 2.02 -3.13
N PHE A 117 -11.48 2.72 -2.03
CA PHE A 117 -10.63 2.69 -0.85
C PHE A 117 -11.40 3.13 0.40
N VAL A 118 -11.19 2.43 1.52
CA VAL A 118 -11.89 2.70 2.77
C VAL A 118 -10.96 3.31 3.79
N VAL A 119 -11.40 4.40 4.41
CA VAL A 119 -10.76 4.90 5.63
C VAL A 119 -11.57 4.44 6.84
N ARG A 120 -10.93 3.71 7.74
CA ARG A 120 -11.53 3.20 8.97
C ARG A 120 -11.36 4.19 10.11
N PRO A 121 -12.26 4.19 11.11
CA PRO A 121 -12.05 4.98 12.33
C PRO A 121 -10.75 4.61 13.03
N ALA A 122 -9.99 5.60 13.50
CA ALA A 122 -8.73 5.37 14.21
C ALA A 122 -8.88 4.45 15.45
N ALA A 123 -10.05 4.44 16.09
CA ALA A 123 -10.35 3.58 17.23
C ALA A 123 -10.41 2.07 16.88
N GLU A 124 -10.58 1.75 15.61
CA GLU A 124 -10.62 0.37 15.11
C GLU A 124 -9.24 -0.14 14.65
N MET A 125 -8.22 0.71 14.67
CA MET A 125 -6.88 0.35 14.20
C MET A 125 -6.31 -0.79 15.05
N PRO A 126 -5.90 -1.92 14.44
CA PRO A 126 -5.26 -2.99 15.18
C PRO A 126 -3.84 -2.59 15.58
N GLU A 127 -3.44 -3.03 16.75
CA GLU A 127 -2.10 -2.77 17.28
C GLU A 127 -1.57 -4.00 18.05
N ILE A 128 -0.31 -4.36 17.81
CA ILE A 128 0.43 -5.33 18.63
C ILE A 128 1.23 -4.56 19.66
N ALA A 129 0.86 -4.74 20.93
CA ALA A 129 1.48 -4.03 22.05
C ALA A 129 2.66 -4.80 22.68
N ALA A 130 2.52 -6.11 22.86
CA ALA A 130 3.55 -6.90 23.54
C ALA A 130 3.47 -8.40 23.19
N PHE A 131 4.54 -9.11 23.55
CA PHE A 131 4.68 -10.55 23.47
C PHE A 131 4.93 -11.12 24.87
N SER A 132 4.34 -12.27 25.22
CA SER A 132 4.56 -12.95 26.51
C SER A 132 6.01 -13.42 26.69
N ALA A 133 6.73 -13.64 25.59
CA ALA A 133 8.15 -13.98 25.57
C ALA A 133 8.79 -13.56 24.26
N THR A 134 10.09 -13.29 24.27
CA THR A 134 10.92 -13.10 23.07
C THR A 134 11.88 -14.27 22.83
N THR A 135 12.14 -15.08 23.85
CA THR A 135 12.77 -16.39 23.70
C THR A 135 11.69 -17.41 23.40
N LEU A 136 11.69 -17.90 22.14
CA LEU A 136 10.64 -18.74 21.61
C LEU A 136 11.04 -20.21 21.75
N ILE A 137 10.29 -20.96 22.55
CA ILE A 137 10.55 -22.38 22.83
C ILE A 137 9.56 -23.22 22.02
N PRO A 138 10.01 -24.14 21.17
CA PRO A 138 9.13 -25.03 20.42
C PRO A 138 8.08 -25.74 21.28
N GLY A 139 6.86 -25.84 20.78
CA GLY A 139 5.72 -26.44 21.47
C GLY A 139 5.13 -25.60 22.60
N ARG A 140 5.71 -24.45 22.93
CA ARG A 140 5.13 -23.50 23.90
C ARG A 140 4.20 -22.51 23.21
N THR A 141 3.24 -22.01 23.98
CA THR A 141 2.34 -20.94 23.52
C THR A 141 3.03 -19.58 23.68
N LEU A 142 3.01 -18.80 22.61
CA LEU A 142 3.30 -17.37 22.62
C LEU A 142 1.97 -16.62 22.62
N THR A 143 1.75 -15.81 23.65
CA THR A 143 0.64 -14.86 23.68
C THR A 143 1.08 -13.51 23.14
N ILE A 144 0.37 -13.02 22.14
CA ILE A 144 0.55 -11.70 21.55
C ILE A 144 -0.60 -10.82 22.04
N THR A 145 -0.29 -9.75 22.75
CA THR A 145 -1.31 -8.82 23.29
C THR A 145 -1.37 -7.55 22.47
N GLY A 146 -2.56 -6.95 22.39
CA GLY A 146 -2.78 -5.76 21.61
C GLY A 146 -4.21 -5.24 21.68
N THR A 147 -4.62 -4.55 20.65
CA THR A 147 -5.99 -4.04 20.48
C THR A 147 -6.53 -4.38 19.10
N ASN A 148 -7.82 -4.60 18.99
CA ASN A 148 -8.52 -4.86 17.73
C ASN A 148 -7.96 -6.06 16.92
N LEU A 149 -7.39 -7.07 17.62
CA LEU A 149 -6.80 -8.26 16.99
C LEU A 149 -7.83 -9.36 16.69
N GLN A 150 -9.13 -9.11 16.87
CA GLN A 150 -10.19 -10.08 16.57
C GLN A 150 -10.19 -10.45 15.09
N GLY A 151 -10.48 -11.71 14.81
CA GLY A 151 -10.47 -12.27 13.47
C GLY A 151 -9.07 -12.66 12.97
N ALA A 152 -8.07 -12.78 13.87
CA ALA A 152 -6.77 -13.29 13.51
C ALA A 152 -6.89 -14.71 12.94
N VAL A 153 -6.38 -14.89 11.71
CA VAL A 153 -6.38 -16.18 11.00
C VAL A 153 -4.98 -16.73 10.83
N ARG A 154 -3.96 -15.86 10.92
CA ARG A 154 -2.56 -16.23 10.71
C ARG A 154 -1.62 -15.29 11.45
N VAL A 155 -0.54 -15.84 12.00
CA VAL A 155 0.56 -15.09 12.59
C VAL A 155 1.85 -15.46 11.91
N LEU A 156 2.60 -14.47 11.45
CA LEU A 156 3.89 -14.62 10.79
C LEU A 156 5.01 -14.16 11.73
N LEU A 157 5.88 -15.08 12.13
CA LEU A 157 7.04 -14.79 12.97
C LEU A 157 8.33 -14.77 12.12
N PRO A 158 9.24 -13.80 12.32
CA PRO A 158 10.43 -13.62 11.49
C PRO A 158 11.46 -14.72 11.70
N LEU A 159 12.07 -15.22 10.62
CA LEU A 159 13.11 -16.23 10.59
C LEU A 159 14.50 -15.64 10.36
N ALA A 160 15.54 -16.39 10.79
CA ALA A 160 16.94 -15.98 10.68
C ALA A 160 17.47 -15.92 9.22
N PHE A 161 16.89 -16.69 8.30
CA PHE A 161 17.36 -16.79 6.91
C PHE A 161 16.31 -16.34 5.91
N ASP A 162 15.91 -15.07 6.01
CA ASP A 162 14.86 -14.45 5.22
C ASP A 162 13.51 -15.18 5.24
N GLY A 163 12.45 -14.40 5.43
CA GLY A 163 11.09 -14.90 5.45
C GLY A 163 10.48 -14.95 6.84
N SER A 164 9.40 -15.66 6.93
CA SER A 164 8.62 -15.86 8.16
C SER A 164 8.08 -17.27 8.24
N VAL A 165 7.86 -17.75 9.46
CA VAL A 165 7.09 -18.97 9.69
C VAL A 165 5.65 -18.59 9.98
N GLU A 166 4.75 -19.35 9.40
CA GLU A 166 3.32 -19.22 9.59
C GLU A 166 2.88 -20.04 10.81
N CYS A 167 2.14 -19.39 11.71
CA CYS A 167 1.51 -20.02 12.86
C CYS A 167 0.02 -19.76 12.82
N GLU A 168 -0.77 -20.79 13.05
CA GLU A 168 -2.21 -20.64 13.21
C GLU A 168 -2.53 -20.17 14.64
N PRO A 169 -3.50 -19.26 14.83
CA PRO A 169 -3.99 -18.91 16.16
C PRO A 169 -4.50 -20.15 16.90
N ALA A 170 -4.11 -20.28 18.16
CA ALA A 170 -4.46 -21.41 19.01
C ALA A 170 -5.61 -21.04 19.97
N GLY A 171 -6.64 -21.90 20.04
CA GLY A 171 -7.77 -21.72 20.94
C GLY A 171 -8.75 -20.63 20.49
N GLU A 172 -9.66 -20.26 21.41
CA GLU A 172 -10.58 -19.16 21.20
C GLU A 172 -9.85 -17.82 21.37
N GLN A 173 -10.08 -16.91 20.43
CA GLN A 173 -9.51 -15.56 20.53
C GLN A 173 -10.19 -14.79 21.67
N ALA A 174 -9.40 -14.00 22.40
CA ALA A 174 -9.91 -13.18 23.49
C ALA A 174 -11.03 -12.25 23.00
N GLU A 175 -12.09 -12.15 23.81
CA GLU A 175 -13.19 -11.23 23.55
C GLU A 175 -12.65 -9.78 23.41
N GLY A 176 -13.10 -9.06 22.39
CA GLY A 176 -12.59 -7.73 22.07
C GLY A 176 -11.22 -7.69 21.39
N GLY A 177 -10.63 -8.85 21.01
CA GLY A 177 -9.38 -8.90 20.25
C GLY A 177 -8.18 -8.34 21.01
N THR A 178 -8.09 -8.63 22.31
CA THR A 178 -7.00 -8.12 23.16
C THR A 178 -5.78 -9.03 23.17
N SER A 179 -5.90 -10.27 22.69
CA SER A 179 -4.77 -11.19 22.53
C SER A 179 -5.00 -12.25 21.48
N VAL A 180 -3.88 -12.78 20.98
CA VAL A 180 -3.82 -13.93 20.06
C VAL A 180 -2.76 -14.88 20.60
N ASP A 181 -3.10 -16.14 20.76
CA ASP A 181 -2.19 -17.21 21.15
C ASP A 181 -1.75 -18.00 19.93
N VAL A 182 -0.46 -18.37 19.86
CA VAL A 182 0.09 -19.26 18.83
C VAL A 182 1.02 -20.28 19.45
N VAL A 183 1.07 -21.47 18.88
CA VAL A 183 2.04 -22.50 19.28
C VAL A 183 3.30 -22.33 18.45
N ILE A 184 4.46 -22.25 19.14
CA ILE A 184 5.74 -22.09 18.47
C ILE A 184 6.11 -23.38 17.75
N PRO A 185 6.36 -23.35 16.42
CA PRO A 185 6.70 -24.53 15.64
C PRO A 185 8.11 -25.05 15.94
N ASP A 186 8.30 -26.35 15.71
CA ASP A 186 9.60 -27.02 15.82
C ASP A 186 10.49 -26.74 14.59
N GLY A 187 11.80 -26.86 14.78
CA GLY A 187 12.78 -26.93 13.66
C GLY A 187 13.06 -25.59 12.99
N VAL A 188 12.64 -24.46 13.57
CA VAL A 188 12.88 -23.13 13.02
C VAL A 188 13.83 -22.31 13.88
N THR A 189 14.55 -21.39 13.27
CA THR A 189 15.42 -20.43 13.97
C THR A 189 14.85 -19.04 13.76
N PHE A 190 14.48 -18.40 14.84
CA PHE A 190 13.90 -17.05 14.84
C PHE A 190 14.98 -15.97 14.75
N ALA A 191 14.56 -14.77 14.37
CA ALA A 191 15.45 -13.61 14.27
C ALA A 191 14.76 -12.33 14.67
N THR A 192 15.56 -11.30 14.80
CA THR A 192 15.07 -9.94 14.97
C THR A 192 14.26 -9.50 13.74
N GLY A 193 13.00 -9.20 13.94
CA GLY A 193 12.10 -8.82 12.85
C GLY A 193 10.77 -8.30 13.37
N ARG A 194 9.82 -8.16 12.46
CA ARG A 194 8.44 -7.78 12.78
C ARG A 194 7.55 -9.01 12.75
N CYS A 195 6.75 -9.19 13.78
CA CYS A 195 5.62 -10.10 13.73
C CYS A 195 4.51 -9.45 12.92
N CYS A 196 3.82 -10.24 12.11
CA CYS A 196 2.63 -9.81 11.39
C CYS A 196 1.45 -10.70 11.81
N ILE A 197 0.31 -10.09 12.09
CA ILE A 197 -0.96 -10.80 12.28
C ILE A 197 -1.85 -10.48 11.08
N GLU A 198 -2.31 -11.50 10.37
CA GLU A 198 -3.36 -11.39 9.36
C GLU A 198 -4.71 -11.66 10.01
N MET A 199 -5.65 -10.80 9.74
CA MET A 199 -7.01 -10.85 10.27
C MET A 199 -8.02 -10.85 9.13
N THR A 200 -9.08 -11.63 9.26
CA THR A 200 -10.26 -11.47 8.43
C THR A 200 -11.24 -10.56 9.18
N LYS A 201 -11.62 -9.47 8.56
CA LYS A 201 -12.57 -8.49 9.08
C LYS A 201 -13.81 -8.48 8.18
N HIS A 202 -14.96 -8.20 8.77
CA HIS A 202 -16.20 -7.99 8.04
C HIS A 202 -16.54 -6.50 7.97
N ASP A 203 -16.93 -6.04 6.79
CA ASP A 203 -17.48 -4.70 6.60
C ASP A 203 -18.99 -4.77 6.52
N ASP A 204 -19.66 -4.53 7.65
CA ASP A 204 -21.14 -4.57 7.74
C ASP A 204 -21.82 -3.59 6.77
N GLY A 205 -21.18 -2.46 6.48
CA GLY A 205 -21.73 -1.44 5.58
C GLY A 205 -21.73 -1.88 4.10
N ARG A 206 -20.85 -2.81 3.74
CA ARG A 206 -20.68 -3.33 2.38
C ARG A 206 -21.03 -4.80 2.24
N GLY A 207 -21.13 -5.53 3.35
CA GLY A 207 -21.37 -6.96 3.37
C GLY A 207 -20.22 -7.78 2.76
N ILE A 208 -18.98 -7.33 2.90
CA ILE A 208 -17.78 -7.99 2.36
C ILE A 208 -16.76 -8.31 3.45
N ASP A 209 -16.08 -9.44 3.29
CA ASP A 209 -14.90 -9.77 4.07
C ASP A 209 -13.65 -9.20 3.40
N TYR A 210 -12.70 -8.73 4.20
CA TYR A 210 -11.40 -8.25 3.73
C TYR A 210 -10.30 -8.73 4.67
N THR A 211 -9.09 -8.85 4.13
CA THR A 211 -7.91 -9.18 4.92
C THR A 211 -7.22 -7.91 5.38
N GLU A 212 -6.88 -7.88 6.65
CA GLU A 212 -6.12 -6.80 7.27
C GLU A 212 -4.87 -7.37 7.93
N LYS A 213 -3.76 -6.64 7.86
CA LYS A 213 -2.49 -7.02 8.49
C LYS A 213 -2.03 -5.93 9.44
N VAL A 214 -1.57 -6.37 10.61
CA VAL A 214 -0.90 -5.52 11.58
C VAL A 214 0.51 -6.02 11.83
N PHE A 215 1.45 -5.08 11.90
CA PHE A 215 2.85 -5.38 12.15
C PHE A 215 3.28 -4.85 13.51
N SER A 216 4.03 -5.65 14.26
CA SER A 216 4.67 -5.19 15.48
C SER A 216 5.82 -4.22 15.19
N ASP A 217 6.31 -3.57 16.21
CA ASP A 217 7.65 -3.03 16.20
C ASP A 217 8.69 -4.13 15.98
N LYS A 218 9.89 -3.72 15.60
CA LYS A 218 10.99 -4.66 15.40
C LYS A 218 11.36 -5.29 16.74
N THR A 219 11.16 -6.59 16.86
CA THR A 219 11.37 -7.37 18.09
C THR A 219 12.51 -8.38 17.89
N ASP A 220 13.33 -8.56 18.93
CA ASP A 220 14.46 -9.48 18.91
C ASP A 220 14.01 -10.87 19.39
N PHE A 221 13.46 -11.65 18.48
CA PHE A 221 13.08 -13.03 18.75
C PHE A 221 14.30 -13.96 18.71
N ARG A 222 14.34 -14.96 19.61
CA ARG A 222 15.42 -15.95 19.76
C ARG A 222 14.84 -17.33 20.04
N ASN A 223 15.63 -18.36 19.76
CA ASN A 223 15.39 -19.73 20.20
C ASN A 223 15.88 -19.95 21.63
#